data_52c1aae947124b8a7d4fffe8ca1c91ae
#
_entry.id   52c1aae947124b8a7d4fffe8ca1c91ae
#
_cell.length_a   1.000
_cell.length_b   1.000
_cell.length_c   1.000
_cell.angle_alpha   90.00
_cell.angle_beta   90.00
_cell.angle_gamma   90.00
#
_symmetry.space_group_name_H-M   'P 1'
#
loop_
_entity.id
_entity.type
_entity.pdbx_description
1 polymer ?
#
loop_
_entity_poly.entity_id
_entity_poly.type
_entity_poly.pdbx_seq_one_letter_code
_entity_poly.pdbx_strand_id
1 'polypeptide(L)'
;RYTIYEQAGEKTAVLEMAQAAGLPLVPEERRNPMHTTTYGVGEMIRDAITCGCQKFILGIGGSATNDAGIGMLQALGFHFMDEAGREVGYGAEGLAQVRSITTEKVMPELASCTFQIACDVTNPLVGAQGCSAVFAPQKGADAKMVQAMDVAMNRYADIVENTYRKNPALMENQLTGYDEADRNVEKNDRQSYDKNRMTPGAGAAGGLGYACLMFLHAALKPGIDIVLDEIQIAQAIQTADAVITGEGRFDAQTLMGKTPIGVARIAKSYEVPVYAFAGCFGADVQVCIDSGVFAGCYAASAASTEEEKRLAMEKRHAYANLKACVKSHFCTENN
;
A
#
# COMPACT_ATOMS: atom_id res chain seq x y z
N ARG A 1 1.91 17.43 -2.87
CA ARG A 1 3.38 17.37 -2.69
C ARG A 1 3.80 15.92 -2.64
N TYR A 2 4.99 15.63 -3.19
CA TYR A 2 5.63 14.31 -3.13
C TYR A 2 7.15 14.50 -3.03
N THR A 3 7.88 13.43 -2.78
CA THR A 3 9.34 13.46 -2.62
C THR A 3 10.00 12.73 -3.78
N ILE A 4 11.08 13.27 -4.31
CA ILE A 4 11.98 12.58 -5.25
C ILE A 4 13.31 12.37 -4.54
N TYR A 5 13.85 11.16 -4.63
CA TYR A 5 15.25 10.88 -4.28
C TYR A 5 15.94 10.16 -5.43
N GLU A 6 17.26 10.21 -5.43
CA GLU A 6 18.09 9.59 -6.46
C GLU A 6 19.05 8.61 -5.79
N GLN A 7 19.10 7.40 -6.32
CA GLN A 7 20.03 6.37 -5.87
C GLN A 7 20.61 5.65 -7.08
N ALA A 8 21.94 5.54 -7.14
CA ALA A 8 22.67 4.91 -8.25
C ALA A 8 22.30 5.48 -9.66
N GLY A 9 21.92 6.75 -9.73
CA GLY A 9 21.53 7.43 -10.98
C GLY A 9 20.06 7.22 -11.39
N GLU A 10 19.27 6.50 -10.59
CA GLU A 10 17.83 6.32 -10.81
C GLU A 10 17.01 7.19 -9.87
N LYS A 11 16.05 7.91 -10.43
CA LYS A 11 15.12 8.76 -9.67
C LYS A 11 13.88 7.99 -9.27
N THR A 12 13.60 7.97 -7.98
CA THR A 12 12.40 7.38 -7.40
C THR A 12 11.47 8.48 -6.87
N ALA A 13 10.21 8.43 -7.24
CA ALA A 13 9.17 9.30 -6.68
C ALA A 13 8.39 8.56 -5.59
N VAL A 14 8.31 9.15 -4.40
CA VAL A 14 7.48 8.65 -3.29
C VAL A 14 6.25 9.54 -3.18
N LEU A 15 5.09 8.97 -3.46
CA LEU A 15 3.81 9.66 -3.49
C LEU A 15 2.83 9.06 -2.49
N GLU A 16 1.95 9.90 -1.96
CA GLU A 16 0.78 9.48 -1.19
C GLU A 16 -0.48 9.96 -1.91
N MET A 17 -1.37 9.05 -2.25
CA MET A 17 -2.62 9.42 -2.90
C MET A 17 -3.45 10.41 -2.07
N ALA A 18 -3.35 10.33 -0.75
CA ALA A 18 -4.06 11.21 0.17
C ALA A 18 -3.70 12.69 0.01
N GLN A 19 -2.55 13.02 -0.60
CA GLN A 19 -2.15 14.41 -0.90
C GLN A 19 -2.99 15.03 -2.03
N ALA A 20 -3.62 14.23 -2.89
CA ALA A 20 -4.42 14.69 -4.01
C ALA A 20 -5.88 14.24 -3.96
N ALA A 21 -6.14 13.08 -3.37
CA ALA A 21 -7.46 12.44 -3.34
C ALA A 21 -7.81 11.88 -1.95
N GLY A 22 -7.24 12.47 -0.89
CA GLY A 22 -7.41 12.02 0.49
C GLY A 22 -8.71 12.46 1.15
N LEU A 23 -9.22 11.64 2.05
CA LEU A 23 -10.43 11.92 2.81
C LEU A 23 -10.35 13.23 3.64
N PRO A 24 -9.21 13.59 4.25
CA PRO A 24 -9.08 14.87 4.97
C PRO A 24 -9.20 16.12 4.08
N LEU A 25 -9.05 15.99 2.75
CA LEU A 25 -9.21 17.10 1.81
C LEU A 25 -10.68 17.42 1.51
N VAL A 26 -11.59 16.51 1.87
CA VAL A 26 -13.02 16.66 1.63
C VAL A 26 -13.73 16.94 2.96
N PRO A 27 -14.32 18.14 3.13
CA PRO A 27 -15.14 18.44 4.29
C PRO A 27 -16.23 17.38 4.49
N GLU A 28 -16.53 17.04 5.73
CA GLU A 28 -17.38 15.89 6.07
C GLU A 28 -18.76 15.99 5.41
N GLU A 29 -19.35 17.18 5.40
CA GLU A 29 -20.64 17.49 4.80
C GLU A 29 -20.66 17.41 3.26
N ARG A 30 -19.48 17.35 2.64
CA ARG A 30 -19.31 17.27 1.18
C ARG A 30 -18.79 15.91 0.71
N ARG A 31 -18.58 14.96 1.63
CA ARG A 31 -18.11 13.62 1.28
C ARG A 31 -19.14 12.89 0.44
N ASN A 32 -18.75 12.56 -0.78
CA ASN A 32 -19.58 11.79 -1.70
C ASN A 32 -18.68 11.06 -2.71
N PRO A 33 -18.49 9.74 -2.56
CA PRO A 33 -17.59 8.99 -3.44
C PRO A 33 -18.10 8.84 -4.88
N MET A 34 -19.34 9.24 -5.17
CA MET A 34 -19.85 9.30 -6.53
C MET A 34 -19.11 10.36 -7.36
N HIS A 35 -18.61 11.44 -6.72
CA HIS A 35 -18.03 12.60 -7.40
C HIS A 35 -16.54 12.79 -7.15
N THR A 36 -15.97 12.16 -6.11
CA THR A 36 -14.55 12.25 -5.83
C THR A 36 -13.73 11.44 -6.84
N THR A 37 -12.56 11.92 -7.22
CA THR A 37 -11.75 11.34 -8.29
C THR A 37 -10.29 11.16 -7.92
N THR A 38 -9.66 10.16 -8.50
CA THR A 38 -8.21 9.91 -8.42
C THR A 38 -7.40 10.72 -9.44
N TYR A 39 -8.00 11.63 -10.22
CA TYR A 39 -7.34 12.36 -11.30
C TYR A 39 -6.05 13.07 -10.84
N GLY A 40 -6.07 13.74 -9.70
CA GLY A 40 -4.89 14.41 -9.14
C GLY A 40 -3.74 13.46 -8.77
N VAL A 41 -4.03 12.18 -8.52
CA VAL A 41 -2.98 11.16 -8.32
C VAL A 41 -2.22 10.94 -9.63
N GLY A 42 -2.96 10.83 -10.75
CA GLY A 42 -2.35 10.71 -12.08
C GLY A 42 -1.56 11.96 -12.48
N GLU A 43 -2.03 13.16 -12.10
CA GLU A 43 -1.28 14.40 -12.32
C GLU A 43 0.06 14.39 -11.56
N MET A 44 0.09 13.90 -10.31
CA MET A 44 1.34 13.76 -9.55
C MET A 44 2.30 12.77 -10.22
N ILE A 45 1.80 11.63 -10.72
CA ILE A 45 2.63 10.65 -11.44
C ILE A 45 3.18 11.29 -12.73
N ARG A 46 2.35 11.95 -13.50
CA ARG A 46 2.75 12.64 -14.74
C ARG A 46 3.83 13.70 -14.50
N ASP A 47 3.67 14.51 -13.45
CA ASP A 47 4.65 15.52 -13.06
C ASP A 47 5.99 14.87 -12.67
N ALA A 48 5.98 13.78 -11.88
CA ALA A 48 7.18 13.05 -11.50
C ALA A 48 7.89 12.41 -12.71
N ILE A 49 7.13 11.85 -13.68
CA ILE A 49 7.70 11.37 -14.95
C ILE A 49 8.41 12.51 -15.68
N THR A 50 7.79 13.69 -15.75
CA THR A 50 8.39 14.88 -16.38
C THR A 50 9.69 15.32 -15.66
N CYS A 51 9.79 15.06 -14.34
CA CYS A 51 11.03 15.27 -13.57
C CYS A 51 12.08 14.15 -13.78
N GLY A 52 11.79 13.17 -14.63
CA GLY A 52 12.70 12.07 -14.99
C GLY A 52 12.63 10.87 -14.02
N CYS A 53 11.58 10.75 -13.22
CA CYS A 53 11.39 9.57 -12.38
C CYS A 53 10.90 8.39 -13.22
N GLN A 54 11.49 7.21 -12.97
CA GLN A 54 11.07 5.93 -13.56
C GLN A 54 10.64 4.91 -12.51
N LYS A 55 11.00 5.12 -11.24
CA LYS A 55 10.55 4.31 -10.11
C LYS A 55 9.54 5.07 -9.28
N PHE A 56 8.48 4.38 -8.88
CA PHE A 56 7.38 4.96 -8.12
C PHE A 56 7.05 4.10 -6.91
N ILE A 57 7.01 4.74 -5.74
CA ILE A 57 6.44 4.19 -4.51
C ILE A 57 5.17 4.99 -4.22
N LEU A 58 4.02 4.35 -4.27
CA LEU A 58 2.73 5.00 -4.06
C LEU A 58 2.01 4.43 -2.84
N GLY A 59 1.87 5.23 -1.79
CA GLY A 59 0.99 4.95 -0.67
C GLY A 59 -0.47 5.23 -1.06
N ILE A 60 -1.34 4.23 -0.91
CA ILE A 60 -2.75 4.34 -1.31
C ILE A 60 -3.74 4.40 -0.13
N GLY A 61 -3.25 4.62 1.09
CA GLY A 61 -4.08 4.81 2.28
C GLY A 61 -4.83 6.15 2.31
N GLY A 62 -5.91 6.22 3.09
CA GLY A 62 -6.64 7.46 3.40
C GLY A 62 -7.46 8.06 2.25
N SER A 63 -7.88 7.28 1.26
CA SER A 63 -8.61 7.73 0.07
C SER A 63 -10.02 8.26 0.34
N ALA A 64 -10.44 9.29 -0.41
CA ALA A 64 -11.82 9.77 -0.48
C ALA A 64 -12.62 9.17 -1.65
N THR A 65 -11.97 8.43 -2.54
CA THR A 65 -12.46 8.04 -3.86
C THR A 65 -12.98 6.60 -3.91
N ASN A 66 -13.86 6.33 -4.89
CA ASN A 66 -14.35 4.99 -5.21
C ASN A 66 -14.59 4.87 -6.74
N ASP A 67 -13.61 5.30 -7.51
CA ASP A 67 -13.66 5.42 -8.97
C ASP A 67 -12.83 4.36 -9.71
N ALA A 68 -12.45 3.27 -9.03
CA ALA A 68 -11.58 2.22 -9.58
C ALA A 68 -10.28 2.75 -10.23
N GLY A 69 -9.84 3.94 -9.83
CA GLY A 69 -8.64 4.57 -10.36
C GLY A 69 -8.77 5.15 -11.78
N ILE A 70 -9.99 5.20 -12.36
CA ILE A 70 -10.16 5.74 -13.72
C ILE A 70 -9.67 7.18 -13.85
N GLY A 71 -9.87 8.02 -12.82
CA GLY A 71 -9.39 9.39 -12.84
C GLY A 71 -7.86 9.46 -12.97
N MET A 72 -7.12 8.67 -12.19
CA MET A 72 -5.66 8.55 -12.31
C MET A 72 -5.25 8.16 -13.73
N LEU A 73 -5.90 7.15 -14.27
CA LEU A 73 -5.62 6.65 -15.61
C LEU A 73 -5.95 7.68 -16.70
N GLN A 74 -7.06 8.44 -16.56
CA GLN A 74 -7.39 9.55 -17.47
C GLN A 74 -6.27 10.62 -17.49
N ALA A 75 -5.72 10.99 -16.34
CA ALA A 75 -4.62 11.93 -16.28
C ALA A 75 -3.32 11.40 -16.94
N LEU A 76 -3.18 10.07 -17.02
CA LEU A 76 -2.06 9.39 -17.69
C LEU A 76 -2.32 9.10 -19.18
N GLY A 77 -3.49 9.52 -19.72
CA GLY A 77 -3.82 9.41 -21.13
C GLY A 77 -4.61 8.18 -21.55
N PHE A 78 -5.10 7.38 -20.59
CA PHE A 78 -6.12 6.38 -20.88
C PHE A 78 -7.47 7.06 -21.08
N HIS A 79 -8.27 6.60 -22.03
CA HIS A 79 -9.61 7.14 -22.24
C HIS A 79 -10.67 6.07 -21.99
N PHE A 80 -11.68 6.45 -21.23
CA PHE A 80 -12.83 5.63 -20.87
C PHE A 80 -14.08 6.21 -21.55
N MET A 81 -14.68 5.44 -22.45
CA MET A 81 -15.76 5.92 -23.31
C MET A 81 -17.12 5.38 -22.88
N ASP A 82 -18.14 6.23 -22.97
CA ASP A 82 -19.54 5.86 -22.81
C ASP A 82 -20.10 5.14 -24.06
N GLU A 83 -21.39 4.80 -24.05
CA GLU A 83 -22.07 4.13 -25.16
C GLU A 83 -22.12 5.01 -26.44
N ALA A 84 -22.06 6.34 -26.29
CA ALA A 84 -22.01 7.26 -27.40
C ALA A 84 -20.58 7.57 -27.92
N GLY A 85 -19.56 6.91 -27.35
CA GLY A 85 -18.15 7.14 -27.70
C GLY A 85 -17.60 8.47 -27.17
N ARG A 86 -18.19 9.02 -26.13
CA ARG A 86 -17.71 10.23 -25.44
C ARG A 86 -16.93 9.84 -24.19
N GLU A 87 -15.93 10.62 -23.86
CA GLU A 87 -15.18 10.46 -22.61
C GLU A 87 -16.13 10.55 -21.40
N VAL A 88 -16.03 9.60 -20.46
CA VAL A 88 -16.81 9.62 -19.24
C VAL A 88 -16.30 10.68 -18.27
N GLY A 89 -17.19 11.16 -17.38
CA GLY A 89 -16.83 12.05 -16.29
C GLY A 89 -16.02 11.38 -15.18
N TYR A 90 -15.81 12.12 -14.10
CA TYR A 90 -15.04 11.66 -12.94
C TYR A 90 -15.90 10.89 -11.93
N GLY A 91 -15.21 10.23 -10.98
CA GLY A 91 -15.84 9.57 -9.84
C GLY A 91 -16.54 8.26 -10.19
N ALA A 92 -17.23 7.70 -9.20
CA ALA A 92 -17.99 6.47 -9.42
C ALA A 92 -19.16 6.65 -10.40
N GLU A 93 -19.67 7.87 -10.54
CA GLU A 93 -20.68 8.21 -11.54
C GLU A 93 -20.15 8.06 -12.97
N GLY A 94 -18.93 8.55 -13.23
CA GLY A 94 -18.24 8.35 -14.51
C GLY A 94 -17.91 6.87 -14.75
N LEU A 95 -17.41 6.17 -13.73
CA LEU A 95 -17.14 4.74 -13.80
C LEU A 95 -18.36 3.93 -14.27
N ALA A 96 -19.55 4.25 -13.78
CA ALA A 96 -20.77 3.57 -14.14
C ALA A 96 -21.15 3.68 -15.63
N GLN A 97 -20.61 4.69 -16.32
CA GLN A 97 -20.87 4.96 -17.74
C GLN A 97 -19.88 4.28 -18.69
N VAL A 98 -18.75 3.75 -18.18
CA VAL A 98 -17.70 3.13 -19.02
C VAL A 98 -18.27 1.97 -19.84
N ARG A 99 -17.95 1.95 -21.14
CA ARG A 99 -18.28 0.88 -22.09
C ARG A 99 -17.07 0.38 -22.88
N SER A 100 -16.09 1.24 -23.10
CA SER A 100 -14.85 0.86 -23.77
C SER A 100 -13.67 1.66 -23.27
N ILE A 101 -12.47 1.18 -23.54
CA ILE A 101 -11.19 1.74 -23.13
C ILE A 101 -10.33 1.91 -24.36
N THR A 102 -9.68 3.08 -24.49
CA THR A 102 -8.67 3.32 -25.54
C THR A 102 -7.37 3.80 -24.89
N THR A 103 -6.24 3.46 -25.53
CA THR A 103 -4.90 3.68 -25.00
C THR A 103 -4.01 4.52 -25.94
N GLU A 104 -4.60 5.08 -26.99
CA GLU A 104 -3.86 5.78 -28.07
C GLU A 104 -3.09 7.03 -27.57
N LYS A 105 -3.54 7.61 -26.46
CA LYS A 105 -2.93 8.83 -25.89
C LYS A 105 -2.21 8.59 -24.56
N VAL A 106 -2.02 7.32 -24.19
CA VAL A 106 -1.24 6.97 -23.01
C VAL A 106 0.18 7.49 -23.14
N MET A 107 0.69 8.07 -22.07
CA MET A 107 2.07 8.56 -22.02
C MET A 107 3.06 7.42 -22.33
N PRO A 108 3.88 7.54 -23.40
CA PRO A 108 4.82 6.47 -23.78
C PRO A 108 5.87 6.19 -22.68
N GLU A 109 6.20 7.18 -21.87
CA GLU A 109 7.16 7.05 -20.76
C GLU A 109 6.70 6.06 -19.69
N LEU A 110 5.39 5.81 -19.56
CA LEU A 110 4.88 4.81 -18.61
C LEU A 110 5.43 3.41 -18.88
N ALA A 111 5.78 3.10 -20.13
CA ALA A 111 6.35 1.81 -20.50
C ALA A 111 7.71 1.52 -19.84
N SER A 112 8.43 2.57 -19.41
CA SER A 112 9.71 2.45 -18.71
C SER A 112 9.59 2.66 -17.19
N CYS A 113 8.37 2.84 -16.68
CA CYS A 113 8.14 3.09 -15.27
C CYS A 113 7.83 1.80 -14.51
N THR A 114 8.32 1.71 -13.28
CA THR A 114 8.00 0.64 -12.32
C THR A 114 7.25 1.20 -11.13
N PHE A 115 6.24 0.46 -10.65
CA PHE A 115 5.37 0.90 -9.56
C PHE A 115 5.33 -0.11 -8.44
N GLN A 116 5.66 0.33 -7.23
CA GLN A 116 5.43 -0.39 -5.97
C GLN A 116 4.34 0.33 -5.19
N ILE A 117 3.30 -0.40 -4.82
CA ILE A 117 2.14 0.16 -4.14
C ILE A 117 2.13 -0.32 -2.69
N ALA A 118 2.24 0.62 -1.76
CA ALA A 118 2.10 0.33 -0.34
C ALA A 118 0.61 0.08 -0.02
N CYS A 119 0.28 -1.20 0.20
CA CYS A 119 -1.07 -1.68 0.42
C CYS A 119 -1.11 -2.71 1.55
N ASP A 120 -1.71 -2.33 2.68
CA ASP A 120 -1.81 -3.19 3.87
C ASP A 120 -3.17 -3.90 4.00
N VAL A 121 -4.05 -3.75 2.97
CA VAL A 121 -5.36 -4.40 2.94
C VAL A 121 -5.43 -5.44 1.84
N THR A 122 -6.21 -6.49 2.06
CA THR A 122 -6.35 -7.62 1.13
C THR A 122 -7.73 -7.68 0.46
N ASN A 123 -8.55 -6.65 0.63
CA ASN A 123 -9.90 -6.60 0.08
C ASN A 123 -9.88 -6.71 -1.45
N PRO A 124 -10.75 -7.55 -2.05
CA PRO A 124 -10.94 -7.58 -3.50
C PRO A 124 -11.65 -6.31 -3.98
N LEU A 125 -11.73 -6.12 -5.29
CA LEU A 125 -12.40 -4.96 -5.87
C LEU A 125 -13.90 -4.94 -5.54
N VAL A 126 -14.56 -6.08 -5.60
CA VAL A 126 -16.02 -6.23 -5.60
C VAL A 126 -16.55 -7.24 -4.57
N GLY A 127 -17.86 -7.22 -4.34
CA GLY A 127 -18.56 -8.15 -3.46
C GLY A 127 -18.63 -7.69 -2.02
N ALA A 128 -19.05 -8.57 -1.11
CA ALA A 128 -19.29 -8.25 0.29
C ALA A 128 -18.04 -7.75 1.04
N GLN A 129 -16.85 -8.17 0.62
CA GLN A 129 -15.55 -7.71 1.12
C GLN A 129 -14.87 -6.72 0.17
N GLY A 130 -15.58 -6.28 -0.87
CA GLY A 130 -15.07 -5.35 -1.89
C GLY A 130 -14.96 -3.92 -1.40
N CYS A 131 -14.31 -3.10 -2.22
CA CYS A 131 -14.00 -1.71 -1.88
C CYS A 131 -15.24 -0.87 -1.55
N SER A 132 -16.32 -1.02 -2.32
CA SER A 132 -17.54 -0.26 -2.12
C SER A 132 -18.24 -0.65 -0.82
N ALA A 133 -18.36 -1.96 -0.55
CA ALA A 133 -19.02 -2.46 0.65
C ALA A 133 -18.29 -2.06 1.94
N VAL A 134 -16.95 -2.18 1.94
CA VAL A 134 -16.14 -2.01 3.16
C VAL A 134 -15.75 -0.55 3.40
N PHE A 135 -15.35 0.17 2.34
CA PHE A 135 -14.70 1.47 2.52
C PHE A 135 -15.55 2.67 2.06
N ALA A 136 -16.59 2.49 1.24
CA ALA A 136 -17.37 3.62 0.76
C ALA A 136 -18.24 4.29 1.83
N PRO A 137 -18.79 3.59 2.84
CA PRO A 137 -19.57 4.25 3.89
C PRO A 137 -18.83 5.37 4.62
N GLN A 138 -17.56 5.16 5.00
CA GLN A 138 -16.74 6.21 5.64
C GLN A 138 -16.44 7.41 4.73
N LYS A 139 -16.63 7.26 3.40
CA LYS A 139 -16.47 8.30 2.38
C LYS A 139 -17.76 9.04 2.08
N GLY A 140 -18.84 8.73 2.81
CA GLY A 140 -20.15 9.38 2.69
C GLY A 140 -21.17 8.62 1.82
N ALA A 141 -20.92 7.36 1.46
CA ALA A 141 -21.86 6.56 0.71
C ALA A 141 -22.99 6.00 1.58
N ASP A 142 -24.21 6.11 1.13
CA ASP A 142 -25.35 5.37 1.65
C ASP A 142 -25.43 3.95 1.06
N ALA A 143 -26.36 3.12 1.56
CA ALA A 143 -26.50 1.74 1.13
C ALA A 143 -26.85 1.58 -0.36
N LYS A 144 -27.59 2.53 -0.94
CA LYS A 144 -27.96 2.52 -2.36
C LYS A 144 -26.75 2.86 -3.24
N MET A 145 -25.95 3.85 -2.82
CA MET A 145 -24.68 4.19 -3.47
C MET A 145 -23.72 3.02 -3.45
N VAL A 146 -23.55 2.35 -2.29
CA VAL A 146 -22.69 1.17 -2.16
C VAL A 146 -23.07 0.10 -3.17
N GLN A 147 -24.36 -0.25 -3.27
CA GLN A 147 -24.85 -1.24 -4.22
C GLN A 147 -24.61 -0.80 -5.67
N ALA A 148 -24.92 0.45 -6.01
CA ALA A 148 -24.73 0.98 -7.37
C ALA A 148 -23.23 0.98 -7.76
N MET A 149 -22.35 1.36 -6.85
CA MET A 149 -20.92 1.36 -7.07
C MET A 149 -20.35 -0.06 -7.24
N ASP A 150 -20.79 -1.03 -6.45
CA ASP A 150 -20.33 -2.42 -6.60
C ASP A 150 -20.74 -3.01 -7.95
N VAL A 151 -21.98 -2.74 -8.41
CA VAL A 151 -22.44 -3.12 -9.76
C VAL A 151 -21.60 -2.46 -10.85
N ALA A 152 -21.28 -1.16 -10.70
CA ALA A 152 -20.46 -0.42 -11.65
C ALA A 152 -19.01 -0.98 -11.70
N MET A 153 -18.41 -1.28 -10.54
CA MET A 153 -17.10 -1.91 -10.42
C MET A 153 -17.04 -3.28 -11.11
N ASN A 154 -18.08 -4.11 -10.92
CA ASN A 154 -18.16 -5.42 -11.57
C ASN A 154 -18.19 -5.28 -13.10
N ARG A 155 -19.04 -4.38 -13.63
CA ARG A 155 -19.12 -4.15 -15.08
C ARG A 155 -17.81 -3.61 -15.64
N TYR A 156 -17.20 -2.65 -14.93
CA TYR A 156 -15.91 -2.10 -15.32
C TYR A 156 -14.83 -3.19 -15.37
N ALA A 157 -14.76 -4.04 -14.36
CA ALA A 157 -13.83 -5.16 -14.34
C ALA A 157 -14.06 -6.14 -15.50
N ASP A 158 -15.33 -6.43 -15.87
CA ASP A 158 -15.64 -7.23 -17.07
C ASP A 158 -15.07 -6.59 -18.35
N ILE A 159 -15.19 -5.28 -18.48
CA ILE A 159 -14.66 -4.54 -19.65
C ILE A 159 -13.14 -4.64 -19.68
N VAL A 160 -12.47 -4.35 -18.55
CA VAL A 160 -11.01 -4.38 -18.43
C VAL A 160 -10.49 -5.79 -18.74
N GLU A 161 -10.97 -6.79 -18.01
CA GLU A 161 -10.50 -8.18 -18.13
C GLU A 161 -10.75 -8.75 -19.54
N ASN A 162 -11.87 -8.39 -20.18
CA ASN A 162 -12.16 -8.78 -21.56
C ASN A 162 -11.27 -8.04 -22.59
N THR A 163 -10.95 -6.77 -22.34
CA THR A 163 -10.06 -5.99 -23.22
C THR A 163 -8.67 -6.61 -23.22
N TYR A 164 -8.14 -6.95 -22.05
CA TYR A 164 -6.84 -7.62 -21.94
C TYR A 164 -6.84 -9.02 -22.54
N ARG A 165 -7.89 -9.80 -22.32
CA ARG A 165 -8.01 -11.15 -22.89
C ARG A 165 -8.03 -11.14 -24.43
N LYS A 166 -8.63 -10.10 -25.04
CA LYS A 166 -8.69 -9.93 -26.49
C LYS A 166 -7.42 -9.33 -27.08
N ASN A 167 -6.66 -8.58 -26.31
CA ASN A 167 -5.49 -7.84 -26.78
C ASN A 167 -4.31 -7.94 -25.79
N PRO A 168 -3.69 -9.14 -25.66
CA PRO A 168 -2.56 -9.33 -24.73
C PRO A 168 -1.39 -8.38 -24.98
N ALA A 169 -1.19 -7.93 -26.23
CA ALA A 169 -0.13 -6.99 -26.59
C ALA A 169 -0.27 -5.62 -25.90
N LEU A 170 -1.48 -5.23 -25.48
CA LEU A 170 -1.67 -4.04 -24.61
C LEU A 170 -1.00 -4.22 -23.24
N MET A 171 -0.78 -5.47 -22.83
CA MET A 171 -0.06 -5.82 -21.61
C MET A 171 1.45 -5.92 -21.84
N GLU A 172 1.90 -6.46 -23.00
CA GLU A 172 3.32 -6.76 -23.25
C GLU A 172 4.13 -5.52 -23.59
N ASN A 173 3.56 -4.56 -24.32
CA ASN A 173 4.27 -3.34 -24.73
C ASN A 173 4.59 -2.37 -23.58
N GLN A 174 4.08 -2.61 -22.36
CA GLN A 174 4.40 -1.84 -21.15
C GLN A 174 5.38 -2.57 -20.22
N LEU A 175 5.87 -3.77 -20.60
CA LEU A 175 6.66 -4.66 -19.72
C LEU A 175 8.18 -4.64 -20.01
N THR A 176 8.70 -3.70 -20.78
CA THR A 176 10.14 -3.68 -21.14
C THR A 176 11.08 -3.22 -20.02
N GLY A 177 10.55 -2.88 -18.84
CA GLY A 177 11.33 -2.35 -17.71
C GLY A 177 11.71 -3.35 -16.59
N TYR A 178 11.31 -4.62 -16.69
CA TYR A 178 11.75 -5.64 -15.72
C TYR A 178 13.05 -6.28 -16.18
N ASP A 179 14.10 -6.18 -15.36
CA ASP A 179 15.38 -6.84 -15.56
C ASP A 179 15.19 -8.35 -15.78
N GLU A 180 15.97 -8.95 -16.70
CA GLU A 180 16.00 -10.40 -16.90
C GLU A 180 16.41 -11.19 -15.66
N ALA A 181 17.04 -10.54 -14.67
CA ALA A 181 17.38 -11.13 -13.40
C ALA A 181 16.17 -11.43 -12.51
N ASP A 182 15.09 -10.63 -12.59
CA ASP A 182 13.81 -10.93 -11.94
C ASP A 182 12.99 -12.01 -12.69
N ARG A 183 13.37 -12.35 -13.92
CA ARG A 183 12.77 -13.45 -14.70
C ARG A 183 13.19 -14.84 -14.23
N ASN A 184 14.14 -14.96 -13.30
CA ASN A 184 14.56 -16.23 -12.68
C ASN A 184 13.70 -16.67 -11.49
N VAL A 185 12.64 -15.93 -11.15
CA VAL A 185 11.50 -16.51 -10.45
C VAL A 185 10.86 -17.48 -11.46
N GLU A 186 11.02 -18.74 -11.20
CA GLU A 186 10.79 -19.92 -12.01
C GLU A 186 9.80 -19.74 -13.18
N LYS A 187 10.22 -20.16 -14.40
CA LYS A 187 9.41 -20.24 -15.63
C LYS A 187 8.08 -21.04 -15.47
N ASN A 188 7.71 -21.43 -14.27
CA ASN A 188 6.45 -22.07 -13.91
C ASN A 188 5.36 -21.08 -13.50
N ASP A 189 5.68 -19.81 -13.24
CA ASP A 189 4.67 -18.80 -12.89
C ASP A 189 4.19 -18.03 -14.12
N ARG A 190 3.57 -18.73 -15.06
CA ARG A 190 2.60 -18.13 -16.00
C ARG A 190 1.34 -17.62 -15.28
N GLN A 191 1.36 -17.48 -13.98
CA GLN A 191 0.34 -16.89 -13.11
C GLN A 191 0.23 -15.35 -13.23
N SER A 192 1.08 -14.69 -14.04
CA SER A 192 0.95 -13.23 -14.24
C SER A 192 -0.36 -12.83 -14.95
N TYR A 193 -1.07 -13.79 -15.55
CA TYR A 193 -2.37 -13.58 -16.19
C TYR A 193 -3.57 -13.72 -15.23
N ASP A 194 -3.36 -14.10 -13.97
CA ASP A 194 -4.42 -14.30 -12.99
C ASP A 194 -4.75 -13.05 -12.16
N LYS A 195 -4.11 -11.89 -12.44
CA LYS A 195 -4.50 -10.63 -11.82
C LYS A 195 -5.91 -10.26 -12.30
N ASN A 196 -6.81 -10.09 -11.37
CA ASN A 196 -8.21 -9.81 -11.64
C ASN A 196 -8.86 -9.06 -10.47
N ARG A 197 -10.16 -8.80 -10.56
CA ARG A 197 -10.95 -8.12 -9.52
C ARG A 197 -10.88 -8.78 -8.15
N MET A 198 -10.55 -10.08 -8.06
CA MET A 198 -10.45 -10.82 -6.79
C MET A 198 -9.03 -10.83 -6.22
N THR A 199 -8.05 -10.28 -6.92
CA THR A 199 -6.67 -10.17 -6.41
C THR A 199 -6.65 -9.42 -5.07
N PRO A 200 -5.97 -9.96 -4.03
CA PRO A 200 -5.83 -9.25 -2.76
C PRO A 200 -5.26 -7.85 -2.94
N GLY A 201 -5.93 -6.85 -2.35
CA GLY A 201 -5.55 -5.44 -2.49
C GLY A 201 -6.14 -4.72 -3.71
N ALA A 202 -6.80 -5.43 -4.64
CA ALA A 202 -7.48 -4.79 -5.78
C ALA A 202 -8.51 -3.74 -5.34
N GLY A 203 -9.20 -3.96 -4.21
CA GLY A 203 -10.17 -3.03 -3.64
C GLY A 203 -9.55 -1.86 -2.86
N ALA A 204 -8.25 -1.88 -2.61
CA ALA A 204 -7.62 -0.79 -1.86
C ALA A 204 -7.89 0.57 -2.51
N ALA A 205 -8.11 1.58 -1.66
CA ALA A 205 -8.35 2.96 -2.09
C ALA A 205 -9.51 3.13 -3.10
N GLY A 206 -10.60 2.36 -2.93
CA GLY A 206 -11.76 2.46 -3.82
C GLY A 206 -11.49 1.95 -5.22
N GLY A 207 -10.67 0.91 -5.32
CA GLY A 207 -10.29 0.25 -6.57
C GLY A 207 -9.06 0.82 -7.25
N LEU A 208 -8.36 1.80 -6.64
CA LEU A 208 -7.08 2.29 -7.15
C LEU A 208 -6.05 1.16 -7.22
N GLY A 209 -6.06 0.21 -6.24
CA GLY A 209 -5.25 -0.99 -6.27
C GLY A 209 -5.46 -1.82 -7.55
N TYR A 210 -6.71 -1.98 -8.00
CA TYR A 210 -7.03 -2.66 -9.26
C TYR A 210 -6.46 -1.92 -10.47
N ALA A 211 -6.60 -0.59 -10.53
CA ALA A 211 -6.01 0.20 -11.60
C ALA A 211 -4.49 0.04 -11.67
N CYS A 212 -3.82 0.10 -10.52
CA CYS A 212 -2.37 -0.10 -10.46
C CYS A 212 -1.96 -1.51 -10.91
N LEU A 213 -2.70 -2.54 -10.50
CA LEU A 213 -2.44 -3.93 -10.90
C LEU A 213 -2.61 -4.14 -12.41
N MET A 214 -3.72 -3.64 -12.97
CA MET A 214 -4.12 -3.95 -14.33
C MET A 214 -3.44 -3.05 -15.37
N PHE A 215 -3.24 -1.77 -15.09
CA PHE A 215 -2.79 -0.80 -16.09
C PHE A 215 -1.33 -0.34 -15.88
N LEU A 216 -0.84 -0.36 -14.65
CA LEU A 216 0.53 0.03 -14.32
C LEU A 216 1.42 -1.18 -13.99
N HIS A 217 0.88 -2.39 -14.07
CA HIS A 217 1.56 -3.65 -13.74
C HIS A 217 2.26 -3.63 -12.38
N ALA A 218 1.72 -2.83 -11.46
CA ALA A 218 2.31 -2.59 -10.17
C ALA A 218 2.40 -3.85 -9.30
N ALA A 219 3.39 -3.86 -8.41
CA ALA A 219 3.47 -4.80 -7.31
C ALA A 219 2.81 -4.19 -6.06
N LEU A 220 1.79 -4.86 -5.52
CA LEU A 220 1.21 -4.50 -4.23
C LEU A 220 2.00 -5.21 -3.13
N LYS A 221 2.57 -4.44 -2.21
CA LYS A 221 3.35 -4.95 -1.07
C LYS A 221 2.91 -4.25 0.22
N PRO A 222 3.03 -4.91 1.37
CA PRO A 222 2.95 -4.20 2.65
C PRO A 222 3.90 -3.02 2.68
N GLY A 223 3.44 -1.88 3.23
CA GLY A 223 4.25 -0.67 3.27
C GLY A 223 5.59 -0.87 3.97
N ILE A 224 5.61 -1.70 5.02
CA ILE A 224 6.84 -2.02 5.73
C ILE A 224 7.86 -2.75 4.84
N ASP A 225 7.41 -3.70 4.02
CA ASP A 225 8.32 -4.46 3.16
C ASP A 225 9.00 -3.55 2.13
N ILE A 226 8.24 -2.61 1.54
CA ILE A 226 8.81 -1.60 0.63
C ILE A 226 9.88 -0.77 1.33
N VAL A 227 9.60 -0.28 2.55
CA VAL A 227 10.57 0.53 3.30
C VAL A 227 11.84 -0.28 3.62
N LEU A 228 11.70 -1.52 4.06
CA LEU A 228 12.83 -2.37 4.41
C LEU A 228 13.68 -2.74 3.18
N ASP A 229 13.04 -2.96 2.02
CA ASP A 229 13.72 -3.17 0.73
C ASP A 229 14.51 -1.90 0.33
N GLU A 230 13.88 -0.72 0.37
CA GLU A 230 14.51 0.54 -0.04
C GLU A 230 15.70 0.95 0.82
N ILE A 231 15.65 0.71 2.13
CA ILE A 231 16.79 0.97 3.02
C ILE A 231 17.81 -0.16 3.02
N GLN A 232 17.59 -1.22 2.25
CA GLN A 232 18.48 -2.38 2.12
C GLN A 232 18.85 -2.99 3.47
N ILE A 233 17.90 -3.07 4.40
CA ILE A 233 18.13 -3.47 5.79
C ILE A 233 18.71 -4.90 5.88
N ALA A 234 18.42 -5.76 4.92
CA ALA A 234 18.92 -7.13 4.86
C ALA A 234 20.47 -7.17 4.87
N GLN A 235 21.13 -6.22 4.18
CA GLN A 235 22.59 -6.14 4.16
C GLN A 235 23.17 -5.80 5.54
N ALA A 236 22.50 -4.89 6.27
CA ALA A 236 22.92 -4.53 7.62
C ALA A 236 22.68 -5.68 8.60
N ILE A 237 21.54 -6.37 8.49
CA ILE A 237 21.19 -7.49 9.35
C ILE A 237 22.17 -8.66 9.17
N GLN A 238 22.53 -8.96 7.92
CA GLN A 238 23.44 -10.09 7.60
C GLN A 238 24.78 -10.06 8.35
N THR A 239 25.24 -8.87 8.74
CA THR A 239 26.52 -8.68 9.45
C THR A 239 26.36 -8.32 10.91
N ALA A 240 25.12 -8.34 11.43
CA ALA A 240 24.82 -7.97 12.81
C ALA A 240 24.83 -9.19 13.73
N ASP A 241 25.32 -9.03 14.97
CA ASP A 241 25.22 -10.04 16.02
C ASP A 241 23.81 -10.13 16.61
N ALA A 242 23.04 -9.04 16.55
CA ALA A 242 21.67 -8.95 17.01
C ALA A 242 20.96 -7.76 16.38
N VAL A 243 19.63 -7.84 16.28
CA VAL A 243 18.76 -6.74 15.85
C VAL A 243 17.91 -6.26 17.00
N ILE A 244 17.85 -4.96 17.19
CA ILE A 244 16.93 -4.32 18.15
C ILE A 244 15.86 -3.58 17.37
N THR A 245 14.60 -3.87 17.68
CA THR A 245 13.45 -3.20 17.10
C THR A 245 12.47 -2.77 18.19
N GLY A 246 11.46 -1.97 17.84
CA GLY A 246 10.46 -1.59 18.81
C GLY A 246 9.29 -0.81 18.22
N GLU A 247 8.26 -0.69 19.03
CA GLU A 247 7.08 0.13 18.77
C GLU A 247 6.44 0.64 20.06
N GLY A 248 5.42 1.50 19.95
CA GLY A 248 4.77 2.07 21.14
C GLY A 248 4.04 1.03 21.99
N ARG A 249 3.36 0.05 21.35
CA ARG A 249 2.58 -0.98 22.04
C ARG A 249 2.68 -2.31 21.29
N PHE A 250 3.12 -3.36 22.00
CA PHE A 250 3.10 -4.74 21.52
C PHE A 250 1.78 -5.41 21.85
N ASP A 251 1.10 -5.92 20.85
CA ASP A 251 -0.14 -6.68 20.92
C ASP A 251 -0.24 -7.67 19.73
N ALA A 252 -1.32 -8.43 19.62
CA ALA A 252 -1.52 -9.38 18.52
C ALA A 252 -1.42 -8.73 17.13
N GLN A 253 -1.74 -7.44 17.00
CA GLN A 253 -1.62 -6.72 15.73
C GLN A 253 -0.17 -6.52 15.29
N THR A 254 0.80 -6.61 16.22
CA THR A 254 2.23 -6.53 15.88
C THR A 254 2.63 -7.60 14.87
N LEU A 255 2.03 -8.80 14.95
CA LEU A 255 2.26 -9.89 14.01
C LEU A 255 1.58 -9.70 12.64
N MET A 256 0.68 -8.72 12.52
CA MET A 256 -0.10 -8.45 11.31
C MET A 256 0.58 -7.47 10.34
N GLY A 257 1.92 -7.44 10.28
CA GLY A 257 2.66 -6.64 9.29
C GLY A 257 3.17 -5.29 9.79
N LYS A 258 3.23 -5.06 11.12
CA LYS A 258 3.89 -3.86 11.66
C LYS A 258 5.43 -3.96 11.55
N THR A 259 6.11 -2.83 11.75
CA THR A 259 7.58 -2.73 11.61
C THR A 259 8.37 -3.83 12.34
N PRO A 260 8.09 -4.15 13.61
CA PRO A 260 8.87 -5.15 14.32
C PRO A 260 8.84 -6.54 13.67
N ILE A 261 7.68 -6.98 13.17
CA ILE A 261 7.55 -8.29 12.54
C ILE A 261 8.21 -8.31 11.15
N GLY A 262 8.16 -7.22 10.39
CA GLY A 262 8.86 -7.11 9.10
C GLY A 262 10.37 -7.28 9.27
N VAL A 263 10.95 -6.53 10.19
CA VAL A 263 12.38 -6.62 10.54
C VAL A 263 12.74 -8.02 11.03
N ALA A 264 11.92 -8.60 11.91
CA ALA A 264 12.19 -9.90 12.51
C ALA A 264 12.12 -11.05 11.49
N ARG A 265 11.25 -10.97 10.47
CA ARG A 265 11.21 -11.95 9.37
C ARG A 265 12.50 -11.96 8.57
N ILE A 266 13.05 -10.78 8.25
CA ILE A 266 14.31 -10.66 7.54
C ILE A 266 15.46 -11.20 8.42
N ALA A 267 15.54 -10.80 9.67
CA ALA A 267 16.58 -11.25 10.58
C ALA A 267 16.57 -12.79 10.77
N LYS A 268 15.37 -13.39 10.81
CA LYS A 268 15.21 -14.84 10.92
C LYS A 268 15.83 -15.58 9.72
N SER A 269 15.76 -15.03 8.50
CA SER A 269 16.36 -15.67 7.32
C SER A 269 17.88 -15.69 7.35
N TYR A 270 18.50 -14.85 8.20
CA TYR A 270 19.95 -14.80 8.45
C TYR A 270 20.33 -15.39 9.82
N GLU A 271 19.37 -15.98 10.55
CA GLU A 271 19.57 -16.56 11.89
C GLU A 271 20.05 -15.53 12.94
N VAL A 272 19.78 -14.25 12.72
CA VAL A 272 20.15 -13.16 13.63
C VAL A 272 19.06 -12.96 14.69
N PRO A 273 19.38 -12.99 15.99
CA PRO A 273 18.38 -12.82 17.04
C PRO A 273 17.81 -11.41 17.08
N VAL A 274 16.50 -11.30 17.30
CA VAL A 274 15.78 -10.03 17.36
C VAL A 274 15.23 -9.78 18.75
N TYR A 275 15.57 -8.64 19.32
CA TYR A 275 15.05 -8.18 20.60
C TYR A 275 14.11 -7.00 20.38
N ALA A 276 12.90 -7.13 20.88
CA ALA A 276 11.84 -6.17 20.66
C ALA A 276 11.54 -5.37 21.95
N PHE A 277 11.53 -4.04 21.84
CA PHE A 277 11.19 -3.15 22.94
C PHE A 277 9.90 -2.41 22.64
N ALA A 278 8.96 -2.43 23.59
CA ALA A 278 7.70 -1.72 23.51
C ALA A 278 7.60 -0.66 24.61
N GLY A 279 6.84 0.39 24.35
CA GLY A 279 6.46 1.33 25.41
C GLY A 279 5.61 0.62 26.47
N CYS A 280 4.66 -0.21 26.03
CA CYS A 280 3.85 -1.07 26.91
C CYS A 280 3.39 -2.34 26.16
N PHE A 281 2.92 -3.33 26.92
CA PHE A 281 2.26 -4.53 26.39
C PHE A 281 0.74 -4.38 26.36
N GLY A 282 0.10 -4.89 25.29
CA GLY A 282 -1.33 -5.13 25.22
C GLY A 282 -1.74 -6.41 25.96
N ALA A 283 -3.05 -6.58 26.17
CA ALA A 283 -3.58 -7.75 26.90
C ALA A 283 -3.26 -9.09 26.24
N ASP A 284 -3.09 -9.07 24.91
CA ASP A 284 -2.86 -10.23 24.04
C ASP A 284 -1.40 -10.35 23.55
N VAL A 285 -0.45 -9.68 24.22
CA VAL A 285 0.98 -9.71 23.88
C VAL A 285 1.58 -11.13 23.90
N GLN A 286 0.99 -12.04 24.68
CA GLN A 286 1.48 -13.41 24.80
C GLN A 286 1.57 -14.11 23.43
N VAL A 287 0.68 -13.79 22.50
CA VAL A 287 0.72 -14.29 21.11
C VAL A 287 2.02 -13.91 20.41
N CYS A 288 2.54 -12.69 20.65
CA CYS A 288 3.80 -12.25 20.09
C CYS A 288 4.99 -12.97 20.72
N ILE A 289 4.97 -13.15 22.04
CA ILE A 289 6.04 -13.83 22.79
C ILE A 289 6.11 -15.30 22.37
N ASP A 290 4.97 -15.98 22.29
CA ASP A 290 4.88 -17.40 21.94
C ASP A 290 5.15 -17.69 20.45
N SER A 291 5.16 -16.65 19.62
CA SER A 291 5.42 -16.79 18.16
C SER A 291 6.82 -17.31 17.84
N GLY A 292 7.77 -17.20 18.77
CA GLY A 292 9.17 -17.58 18.57
C GLY A 292 9.89 -16.76 17.48
N VAL A 293 9.32 -15.61 17.10
CA VAL A 293 9.93 -14.71 16.11
C VAL A 293 10.95 -13.79 16.76
N PHE A 294 10.72 -13.43 18.02
CA PHE A 294 11.61 -12.58 18.81
C PHE A 294 12.40 -13.41 19.82
N ALA A 295 13.70 -13.15 19.92
CA ALA A 295 14.56 -13.73 20.96
C ALA A 295 14.22 -13.18 22.35
N GLY A 296 13.65 -11.97 22.42
CA GLY A 296 13.15 -11.36 23.64
C GLY A 296 12.20 -10.20 23.35
N CYS A 297 11.16 -10.07 24.18
CA CYS A 297 10.21 -8.96 24.13
C CYS A 297 10.18 -8.26 25.50
N TYR A 298 10.37 -6.96 25.51
CA TYR A 298 10.51 -6.16 26.74
C TYR A 298 9.62 -4.93 26.69
N ALA A 299 8.94 -4.64 27.81
CA ALA A 299 8.18 -3.41 27.95
C ALA A 299 8.97 -2.37 28.75
N ALA A 300 9.07 -1.15 28.23
CA ALA A 300 9.70 -0.02 28.93
C ALA A 300 8.91 0.42 30.17
N SER A 301 7.61 0.11 30.22
CA SER A 301 6.75 0.35 31.36
C SER A 301 6.14 -0.95 31.88
N ALA A 302 6.33 -1.21 33.17
CA ALA A 302 5.63 -2.26 33.91
C ALA A 302 4.23 -1.83 34.39
N ALA A 303 3.71 -0.70 33.89
CA ALA A 303 2.43 -0.14 34.28
C ALA A 303 1.27 -1.11 34.08
N SER A 304 0.46 -1.29 35.13
CA SER A 304 -0.67 -2.23 35.14
C SER A 304 -2.00 -1.57 34.81
N THR A 305 -2.14 -0.27 35.06
CA THR A 305 -3.34 0.50 34.76
C THR A 305 -3.20 1.30 33.48
N GLU A 306 -4.32 1.62 32.82
CA GLU A 306 -4.30 2.42 31.58
C GLU A 306 -3.78 3.85 31.85
N GLU A 307 -4.01 4.42 33.04
CA GLU A 307 -3.49 5.72 33.39
C GLU A 307 -1.98 5.71 33.59
N GLU A 308 -1.44 4.70 34.26
CA GLU A 308 0.01 4.52 34.41
C GLU A 308 0.68 4.29 33.06
N LYS A 309 0.06 3.50 32.15
CA LYS A 309 0.54 3.30 30.78
C LYS A 309 0.59 4.62 30.02
N ARG A 310 -0.47 5.44 30.11
CA ARG A 310 -0.53 6.76 29.49
C ARG A 310 0.58 7.68 30.01
N LEU A 311 0.77 7.76 31.34
CA LEU A 311 1.82 8.56 31.97
C LEU A 311 3.23 8.08 31.56
N ALA A 312 3.46 6.76 31.51
CA ALA A 312 4.74 6.19 31.12
C ALA A 312 5.09 6.46 29.66
N MET A 313 4.08 6.63 28.79
CA MET A 313 4.26 6.97 27.37
C MET A 313 4.43 8.47 27.10
N GLU A 314 4.26 9.35 28.10
CA GLU A 314 4.59 10.76 27.92
C GLU A 314 6.06 10.94 27.53
N LYS A 315 6.33 11.78 26.51
CA LYS A 315 7.69 11.98 25.95
C LYS A 315 8.77 12.20 27.02
N ARG A 316 8.45 12.89 28.11
CA ARG A 316 9.38 13.16 29.22
C ARG A 316 9.84 11.91 29.98
N HIS A 317 9.03 10.83 30.00
CA HIS A 317 9.32 9.60 30.74
C HIS A 317 9.75 8.46 29.81
N ALA A 318 9.29 8.45 28.55
CA ALA A 318 9.53 7.37 27.61
C ALA A 318 11.02 7.08 27.41
N TYR A 319 11.85 8.11 27.25
CA TYR A 319 13.29 7.94 27.10
C TYR A 319 13.95 7.31 28.32
N ALA A 320 13.65 7.79 29.52
CA ALA A 320 14.23 7.28 30.76
C ALA A 320 13.81 5.82 31.01
N ASN A 321 12.52 5.51 30.78
CA ASN A 321 11.98 4.17 30.94
C ASN A 321 12.62 3.19 29.96
N LEU A 322 12.71 3.56 28.68
CA LEU A 322 13.35 2.73 27.66
C LEU A 322 14.82 2.51 27.97
N LYS A 323 15.54 3.56 28.36
CA LYS A 323 16.97 3.45 28.75
C LYS A 323 17.17 2.51 29.94
N ALA A 324 16.33 2.58 30.96
CA ALA A 324 16.37 1.69 32.12
C ALA A 324 16.08 0.24 31.70
N CYS A 325 15.07 0.03 30.89
CA CYS A 325 14.69 -1.28 30.36
C CYS A 325 15.83 -1.92 29.54
N VAL A 326 16.46 -1.17 28.63
CA VAL A 326 17.58 -1.67 27.84
C VAL A 326 18.77 -2.01 28.75
N LYS A 327 19.11 -1.15 29.70
CA LYS A 327 20.21 -1.42 30.66
C LYS A 327 19.98 -2.68 31.47
N SER A 328 18.77 -2.94 31.95
CA SER A 328 18.46 -4.12 32.75
C SER A 328 18.58 -5.45 32.00
N HIS A 329 18.53 -5.43 30.66
CA HIS A 329 18.56 -6.63 29.84
C HIS A 329 19.88 -6.84 29.07
N PHE A 330 20.60 -5.75 28.73
CA PHE A 330 21.82 -5.81 27.92
C PHE A 330 23.09 -5.34 28.63
N CYS A 331 22.96 -4.57 29.71
CA CYS A 331 24.13 -4.16 30.48
C CYS A 331 24.21 -5.03 31.74
N THR A 332 24.84 -6.18 31.68
CA THR A 332 25.37 -6.81 32.89
C THR A 332 26.46 -5.90 33.41
N GLU A 333 26.23 -5.26 34.57
CA GLU A 333 27.35 -4.66 35.29
C GLU A 333 28.36 -5.78 35.56
N ASN A 334 29.55 -5.69 34.92
CA ASN A 334 30.67 -6.50 35.33
C ASN A 334 31.00 -6.08 36.76
N ASN A 335 30.53 -6.87 37.76
CA ASN A 335 31.05 -6.86 39.11
C ASN A 335 32.39 -7.58 39.15
#